data_ae1912f4d9e16e575f56977080787d68
#
_entry.id   ae1912f4d9e16e575f56977080787d68
#
_cell.length_a   1.000
_cell.length_b   1.000
_cell.length_c   1.000
_cell.angle_alpha   90.00
_cell.angle_beta   90.00
_cell.angle_gamma   90.00
#
_symmetry.space_group_name_H-M   'P 1'
#
loop_
_entity.id
_entity.type
_entity.pdbx_description
1 polymer ?
#
loop_
_entity_poly.entity_id
_entity_poly.type
_entity_poly.pdbx_seq_one_letter_code
_entity_poly.pdbx_strand_id
1 'polypeptide(L)'
;MNLDKRLNDVQFSKDWNLSRNISIPDDVIWPAYAAGSNIATRKVWGAVIEELAGKGMFLVGGSADLEPSNVTEGFAKLVKDFSKDNSSGMNLAYGVREFPMGAINNGIALHGGLYPFGATFFVFADYERPALRLRAIQKLPCISEYTHDSIYVGEDGPTHQPIEHLMAYRAIPNLL
;
A
#
# COMPACT_ATOMS: atom_id res chain seq x y z
N MET A 1 25.23 -4.41 -17.97
CA MET A 1 25.20 -5.90 -18.05
C MET A 1 23.92 -6.28 -18.78
N ASN A 2 23.98 -7.14 -19.82
CA ASN A 2 22.81 -7.52 -20.63
C ASN A 2 21.82 -8.33 -19.79
N LEU A 3 20.51 -8.11 -19.97
CA LEU A 3 19.42 -8.81 -19.28
C LEU A 3 19.54 -10.35 -19.41
N ASP A 4 19.86 -10.83 -20.61
CA ASP A 4 20.01 -12.29 -20.86
C ASP A 4 21.09 -12.94 -19.99
N LYS A 5 22.17 -12.20 -19.68
CA LYS A 5 23.21 -12.69 -18.77
C LYS A 5 22.73 -12.71 -17.30
N ARG A 6 21.84 -11.81 -16.93
CA ARG A 6 21.27 -11.75 -15.58
C ARG A 6 20.21 -12.84 -15.38
N LEU A 7 19.42 -13.15 -16.40
CA LEU A 7 18.41 -14.22 -16.34
C LEU A 7 19.02 -15.62 -16.19
N ASN A 8 20.33 -15.79 -16.45
CA ASN A 8 21.04 -17.01 -16.14
C ASN A 8 21.40 -17.17 -14.65
N ASP A 9 21.29 -16.09 -13.85
CA ASP A 9 21.35 -16.16 -12.39
C ASP A 9 20.02 -16.68 -11.86
N VAL A 10 20.05 -17.80 -11.13
CA VAL A 10 18.85 -18.49 -10.65
C VAL A 10 18.03 -17.60 -9.70
N GLN A 11 18.70 -16.85 -8.82
CA GLN A 11 18.00 -15.97 -7.87
C GLN A 11 17.39 -14.79 -8.60
N PHE A 12 18.16 -14.14 -9.46
CA PHE A 12 17.64 -13.02 -10.27
C PHE A 12 16.46 -13.45 -11.15
N SER A 13 16.53 -14.64 -11.75
CA SER A 13 15.45 -15.16 -12.59
C SER A 13 14.18 -15.43 -11.77
N LYS A 14 14.32 -15.97 -10.55
CA LYS A 14 13.18 -16.13 -9.63
C LYS A 14 12.55 -14.80 -9.27
N ASP A 15 13.37 -13.84 -8.84
CA ASP A 15 12.91 -12.51 -8.43
C ASP A 15 12.24 -11.78 -9.60
N TRP A 16 12.82 -11.86 -10.80
CA TRP A 16 12.25 -11.31 -12.02
C TRP A 16 10.87 -11.91 -12.34
N ASN A 17 10.73 -13.23 -12.23
CA ASN A 17 9.47 -13.90 -12.49
C ASN A 17 8.42 -13.56 -11.43
N LEU A 18 8.78 -13.51 -10.15
CA LEU A 18 7.90 -13.08 -9.07
C LEU A 18 7.41 -11.64 -9.27
N SER A 19 8.29 -10.74 -9.68
CA SER A 19 7.93 -9.34 -9.93
C SER A 19 7.01 -9.14 -11.14
N ARG A 20 6.95 -10.10 -12.06
CA ARG A 20 6.12 -10.06 -13.27
C ARG A 20 4.81 -10.81 -13.14
N ASN A 21 4.77 -11.83 -12.30
CA ASN A 21 3.60 -12.65 -12.10
C ASN A 21 2.95 -12.26 -10.78
N ILE A 22 1.80 -11.60 -10.88
CA ILE A 22 0.97 -11.23 -9.74
C ILE A 22 0.36 -12.51 -9.17
N SER A 23 1.12 -13.23 -8.36
CA SER A 23 0.59 -14.36 -7.59
C SER A 23 0.90 -14.17 -6.12
N ILE A 24 -0.12 -14.36 -5.31
CA ILE A 24 0.08 -14.47 -3.87
C ILE A 24 0.81 -15.80 -3.64
N PRO A 25 1.89 -15.83 -2.83
CA PRO A 25 2.57 -17.07 -2.50
C PRO A 25 1.62 -18.12 -1.89
N ASP A 26 1.73 -19.37 -2.31
CA ASP A 26 0.83 -20.45 -1.86
C ASP A 26 0.95 -20.77 -0.36
N ASP A 27 2.08 -20.40 0.24
CA ASP A 27 2.41 -20.64 1.65
C ASP A 27 2.10 -19.45 2.58
N VAL A 28 1.29 -18.50 2.12
CA VAL A 28 0.84 -17.37 2.94
C VAL A 28 -0.05 -17.86 4.08
N ILE A 29 0.29 -17.45 5.30
CA ILE A 29 -0.52 -17.70 6.48
C ILE A 29 -1.40 -16.49 6.76
N TRP A 30 -2.64 -16.55 6.31
CA TRP A 30 -3.59 -15.48 6.53
C TRP A 30 -3.90 -15.27 8.02
N PRO A 31 -3.91 -14.02 8.52
CA PRO A 31 -4.31 -13.76 9.89
C PRO A 31 -5.72 -14.25 10.15
N ALA A 32 -5.89 -15.08 11.17
CA ALA A 32 -7.16 -15.64 11.56
C ALA A 32 -7.61 -15.08 12.92
N TYR A 33 -8.87 -14.72 13.01
CA TYR A 33 -9.48 -14.16 14.22
C TYR A 33 -10.68 -15.00 14.65
N ALA A 34 -10.83 -15.18 15.95
CA ALA A 34 -11.97 -15.93 16.49
C ALA A 34 -13.29 -15.22 16.18
N ALA A 35 -14.35 -15.98 15.97
CA ALA A 35 -15.69 -15.41 15.82
C ALA A 35 -16.06 -14.56 17.06
N GLY A 36 -16.59 -13.36 16.82
CA GLY A 36 -16.90 -12.40 17.87
C GLY A 36 -15.72 -11.53 18.34
N SER A 37 -14.54 -11.68 17.75
CA SER A 37 -13.41 -10.76 18.00
C SER A 37 -13.78 -9.33 17.61
N ASN A 38 -13.40 -8.37 18.45
CA ASN A 38 -13.54 -6.95 18.17
C ASN A 38 -12.16 -6.35 17.82
N ILE A 39 -11.79 -6.40 16.54
CA ILE A 39 -10.48 -6.00 16.05
C ILE A 39 -10.67 -4.96 14.96
N ALA A 40 -9.96 -3.83 15.06
CA ALA A 40 -9.96 -2.82 14.02
C ALA A 40 -9.35 -3.38 12.71
N THR A 41 -10.02 -3.17 11.58
CA THR A 41 -9.61 -3.69 10.26
C THR A 41 -8.22 -3.26 9.83
N ARG A 42 -7.77 -2.07 10.24
CA ARG A 42 -6.37 -1.62 10.01
C ARG A 42 -5.31 -2.56 10.61
N LYS A 43 -5.62 -3.26 11.74
CA LYS A 43 -4.71 -4.26 12.31
C LYS A 43 -4.66 -5.53 11.46
N VAL A 44 -5.76 -5.88 10.81
CA VAL A 44 -5.80 -6.98 9.85
C VAL A 44 -4.92 -6.64 8.64
N TRP A 45 -5.05 -5.42 8.11
CA TRP A 45 -4.22 -4.91 7.03
C TRP A 45 -2.73 -5.00 7.38
N GLY A 46 -2.31 -4.45 8.54
CA GLY A 46 -0.91 -4.52 8.98
C GLY A 46 -0.37 -5.95 9.01
N ALA A 47 -1.12 -6.88 9.59
CA ALA A 47 -0.72 -8.29 9.65
C ALA A 47 -0.60 -8.92 8.23
N VAL A 48 -1.50 -8.56 7.30
CA VAL A 48 -1.46 -9.05 5.92
C VAL A 48 -0.24 -8.56 5.18
N ILE A 49 0.08 -7.25 5.24
CA ILE A 49 1.24 -6.73 4.51
C ILE A 49 2.58 -7.21 5.08
N GLU A 50 2.65 -7.43 6.40
CA GLU A 50 3.83 -8.04 7.03
C GLU A 50 4.04 -9.48 6.56
N GLU A 51 2.97 -10.29 6.53
CA GLU A 51 3.05 -11.67 6.06
C GLU A 51 3.46 -11.73 4.58
N LEU A 52 2.80 -10.96 3.71
CA LEU A 52 3.11 -10.92 2.28
C LEU A 52 4.55 -10.48 2.00
N ALA A 53 5.02 -9.44 2.69
CA ALA A 53 6.41 -8.98 2.57
C ALA A 53 7.40 -10.01 3.11
N GLY A 54 7.07 -10.69 4.22
CA GLY A 54 7.87 -11.79 4.80
C GLY A 54 8.00 -12.98 3.87
N LYS A 55 7.02 -13.21 2.99
CA LYS A 55 7.04 -14.24 1.94
C LYS A 55 7.73 -13.79 0.64
N GLY A 56 8.32 -12.61 0.64
CA GLY A 56 9.08 -12.09 -0.51
C GLY A 56 8.19 -11.50 -1.61
N MET A 57 6.93 -11.19 -1.32
CA MET A 57 6.13 -10.42 -2.26
C MET A 57 6.69 -9.00 -2.39
N PHE A 58 6.85 -8.52 -3.61
CA PHE A 58 7.44 -7.20 -3.91
C PHE A 58 6.46 -6.06 -3.65
N LEU A 59 5.97 -5.96 -2.40
CA LEU A 59 5.21 -4.81 -1.93
C LEU A 59 6.15 -3.62 -1.74
N VAL A 60 5.72 -2.46 -2.19
CA VAL A 60 6.42 -1.19 -1.98
C VAL A 60 5.42 -0.11 -1.62
N GLY A 61 5.71 0.67 -0.63
CA GLY A 61 4.79 1.73 -0.21
C GLY A 61 4.99 2.12 1.23
N GLY A 62 4.02 2.81 1.79
CA GLY A 62 4.09 3.28 3.17
C GLY A 62 2.97 4.26 3.46
N SER A 63 3.14 5.06 4.48
CA SER A 63 2.14 6.00 4.96
C SER A 63 2.51 7.45 4.68
N ALA A 64 1.50 8.30 4.56
CA ALA A 64 1.65 9.75 4.53
C ALA A 64 1.82 10.30 5.96
N ASP A 65 2.93 9.93 6.61
CA ASP A 65 3.33 10.33 7.97
C ASP A 65 2.38 9.86 9.10
N LEU A 66 1.68 8.73 8.86
CA LEU A 66 0.70 8.17 9.79
C LEU A 66 0.96 6.67 10.07
N GLU A 67 2.20 6.21 9.99
CA GLU A 67 2.57 4.79 10.11
C GLU A 67 1.98 4.09 11.33
N PRO A 68 2.03 4.66 12.56
CA PRO A 68 1.46 3.99 13.72
C PRO A 68 -0.07 3.87 13.64
N SER A 69 -0.72 4.91 13.11
CA SER A 69 -2.19 4.94 13.00
C SER A 69 -2.71 4.06 11.87
N ASN A 70 -1.97 3.96 10.78
CA ASN A 70 -2.29 3.10 9.62
C ASN A 70 -1.77 1.66 9.81
N VAL A 71 -1.06 1.38 10.91
CA VAL A 71 -0.49 0.05 11.23
C VAL A 71 0.45 -0.46 10.12
N THR A 72 1.25 0.44 9.54
CA THR A 72 2.27 0.11 8.53
C THR A 72 3.67 0.02 9.12
N GLU A 73 3.86 0.30 10.42
CA GLU A 73 5.16 0.24 11.09
C GLU A 73 5.85 -1.14 11.02
N GLY A 74 5.08 -2.22 11.15
CA GLY A 74 5.63 -3.58 11.09
C GLY A 74 6.23 -3.86 9.72
N PHE A 75 5.52 -3.50 8.66
CA PHE A 75 6.04 -3.53 7.29
C PHE A 75 7.31 -2.69 7.15
N ALA A 76 7.30 -1.42 7.59
CA ALA A 76 8.46 -0.53 7.53
C ALA A 76 9.69 -1.10 8.26
N LYS A 77 9.48 -1.68 9.43
CA LYS A 77 10.55 -2.34 10.21
C LYS A 77 11.12 -3.56 9.49
N LEU A 78 10.29 -4.32 8.79
CA LEU A 78 10.69 -5.53 8.06
C LEU A 78 11.50 -5.16 6.80
N VAL A 79 10.94 -4.31 5.93
CA VAL A 79 11.50 -4.05 4.60
C VAL A 79 12.49 -2.87 4.57
N LYS A 80 12.55 -2.07 5.61
CA LYS A 80 13.36 -0.85 5.76
C LYS A 80 12.98 0.26 4.79
N ASP A 81 13.36 1.49 5.14
CA ASP A 81 13.11 2.67 4.32
C ASP A 81 13.95 2.66 3.06
N PHE A 82 13.31 2.98 1.95
CA PHE A 82 14.01 3.36 0.74
C PHE A 82 14.66 4.73 0.95
N SER A 83 15.97 4.79 0.78
CA SER A 83 16.73 6.03 0.97
C SER A 83 17.96 6.07 0.08
N LYS A 84 18.66 7.19 0.10
CA LYS A 84 19.97 7.34 -0.58
C LYS A 84 20.95 6.25 -0.12
N ASP A 85 20.91 5.89 1.15
CA ASP A 85 21.84 4.93 1.76
C ASP A 85 21.31 3.50 1.77
N ASN A 86 20.04 3.31 1.41
CA ASN A 86 19.37 2.00 1.32
C ASN A 86 18.44 1.93 0.11
N SER A 87 18.99 1.69 -1.05
CA SER A 87 18.23 1.57 -2.31
C SER A 87 17.42 0.27 -2.43
N SER A 88 17.59 -0.67 -1.51
CA SER A 88 16.82 -1.93 -1.46
C SER A 88 15.63 -1.88 -0.50
N GLY A 89 15.48 -0.80 0.25
CA GLY A 89 14.31 -0.60 1.11
C GLY A 89 13.03 -0.49 0.29
N MET A 90 11.93 -0.99 0.86
CA MET A 90 10.62 -1.00 0.19
C MET A 90 9.60 -0.12 0.93
N ASN A 91 9.92 0.39 2.11
CA ASN A 91 9.09 1.41 2.76
C ASN A 91 9.38 2.79 2.18
N LEU A 92 8.34 3.46 1.70
CA LEU A 92 8.40 4.83 1.19
C LEU A 92 7.80 5.77 2.24
N ALA A 93 8.66 6.47 2.97
CA ALA A 93 8.23 7.48 3.94
C ALA A 93 7.77 8.74 3.19
N TYR A 94 6.50 8.79 2.79
CA TYR A 94 5.97 9.87 1.94
C TYR A 94 5.90 11.22 2.64
N GLY A 95 5.85 11.24 3.97
CA GLY A 95 5.53 12.45 4.72
C GLY A 95 4.08 12.90 4.45
N VAL A 96 3.69 14.07 4.92
CA VAL A 96 2.35 14.65 4.70
C VAL A 96 2.21 15.09 3.23
N ARG A 97 2.07 14.12 2.31
CA ARG A 97 2.06 14.33 0.85
C ARG A 97 1.19 13.31 0.14
N GLU A 98 -0.11 13.35 0.34
CA GLU A 98 -1.07 12.35 -0.18
C GLU A 98 -1.11 12.34 -1.72
N PHE A 99 -1.13 13.51 -2.37
CA PHE A 99 -1.10 13.56 -3.84
C PHE A 99 0.21 13.02 -4.42
N PRO A 100 1.41 13.43 -3.96
CA PRO A 100 2.66 12.80 -4.37
C PRO A 100 2.70 11.30 -4.08
N MET A 101 2.22 10.83 -2.94
CA MET A 101 2.09 9.41 -2.61
C MET A 101 1.31 8.68 -3.70
N GLY A 102 0.10 9.15 -4.00
CA GLY A 102 -0.74 8.55 -5.03
C GLY A 102 -0.10 8.59 -6.42
N ALA A 103 0.56 9.70 -6.78
CA ALA A 103 1.22 9.86 -8.08
C ALA A 103 2.45 8.94 -8.21
N ILE A 104 3.26 8.81 -7.16
CA ILE A 104 4.42 7.90 -7.10
C ILE A 104 3.94 6.45 -7.27
N ASN A 105 2.90 6.05 -6.53
CA ASN A 105 2.32 4.72 -6.62
C ASN A 105 1.79 4.41 -8.02
N ASN A 106 1.13 5.37 -8.66
CA ASN A 106 0.69 5.23 -10.04
C ASN A 106 1.88 5.01 -10.99
N GLY A 107 2.98 5.77 -10.80
CA GLY A 107 4.21 5.61 -11.59
C GLY A 107 4.86 4.25 -11.41
N ILE A 108 4.92 3.74 -10.18
CA ILE A 108 5.45 2.40 -9.86
C ILE A 108 4.60 1.32 -10.53
N ALA A 109 3.27 1.42 -10.43
CA ALA A 109 2.37 0.47 -11.07
C ALA A 109 2.50 0.47 -12.60
N LEU A 110 2.65 1.65 -13.20
CA LEU A 110 2.88 1.79 -14.65
C LEU A 110 4.21 1.17 -15.10
N HIS A 111 5.26 1.31 -14.29
CA HIS A 111 6.55 0.69 -14.57
C HIS A 111 6.45 -0.84 -14.49
N GLY A 112 5.65 -1.35 -13.55
CA GLY A 112 5.50 -2.79 -13.28
C GLY A 112 6.64 -3.39 -12.46
N GLY A 113 6.43 -4.60 -11.99
CA GLY A 113 7.41 -5.36 -11.21
C GLY A 113 7.31 -5.19 -9.70
N LEU A 114 6.55 -4.21 -9.22
CA LEU A 114 6.31 -3.94 -7.80
C LEU A 114 4.82 -3.71 -7.56
N TYR A 115 4.35 -4.00 -6.35
CA TYR A 115 2.97 -3.79 -5.90
C TYR A 115 2.91 -2.56 -4.99
N PRO A 116 2.55 -1.39 -5.52
CA PRO A 116 2.52 -0.19 -4.71
C PRO A 116 1.29 -0.13 -3.81
N PHE A 117 1.51 0.38 -2.59
CA PHE A 117 0.42 0.79 -1.70
C PHE A 117 0.70 2.15 -1.07
N GLY A 118 -0.36 2.83 -0.66
CA GLY A 118 -0.28 4.06 0.10
C GLY A 118 -1.33 4.08 1.20
N ALA A 119 -0.97 4.60 2.36
CA ALA A 119 -1.81 4.62 3.53
C ALA A 119 -1.96 6.04 4.09
N THR A 120 -3.18 6.41 4.46
CA THR A 120 -3.49 7.66 5.13
C THR A 120 -4.86 7.57 5.81
N PHE A 121 -5.31 8.63 6.50
CA PHE A 121 -6.69 8.73 6.96
C PHE A 121 -7.64 8.97 5.80
N PHE A 122 -8.85 8.45 5.89
CA PHE A 122 -9.80 8.53 4.79
C PHE A 122 -10.18 9.96 4.41
N VAL A 123 -10.26 10.86 5.37
CA VAL A 123 -10.51 12.28 5.10
C VAL A 123 -9.43 12.90 4.20
N PHE A 124 -8.19 12.46 4.32
CA PHE A 124 -7.07 12.97 3.52
C PHE A 124 -6.99 12.37 2.11
N ALA A 125 -7.85 11.39 1.78
CA ALA A 125 -8.03 10.96 0.40
C ALA A 125 -8.43 12.12 -0.52
N ASP A 126 -9.05 13.19 0.01
CA ASP A 126 -9.37 14.38 -0.77
C ASP A 126 -8.13 15.10 -1.31
N TYR A 127 -7.01 15.05 -0.59
CA TYR A 127 -5.73 15.55 -1.10
C TYR A 127 -5.13 14.62 -2.16
N GLU A 128 -5.38 13.31 -2.09
CA GLU A 128 -4.93 12.31 -3.08
C GLU A 128 -5.83 12.22 -4.32
N ARG A 129 -7.04 12.74 -4.26
CA ARG A 129 -8.12 12.51 -5.22
C ARG A 129 -7.75 12.61 -6.70
N PRO A 130 -6.97 13.60 -7.18
CA PRO A 130 -6.58 13.64 -8.59
C PRO A 130 -5.75 12.41 -9.02
N ALA A 131 -4.84 11.94 -8.17
CA ALA A 131 -4.05 10.75 -8.44
C ALA A 131 -4.89 9.48 -8.45
N LEU A 132 -5.85 9.34 -7.52
CA LEU A 132 -6.81 8.24 -7.48
C LEU A 132 -7.67 8.18 -8.74
N ARG A 133 -8.15 9.34 -9.19
CA ARG A 133 -8.93 9.39 -10.41
C ARG A 133 -8.15 8.94 -11.65
N LEU A 134 -6.87 9.35 -11.77
CA LEU A 134 -6.00 8.91 -12.85
C LEU A 134 -5.69 7.40 -12.76
N ARG A 135 -5.50 6.89 -11.55
CA ARG A 135 -5.35 5.45 -11.26
C ARG A 135 -6.53 4.65 -11.78
N ALA A 136 -7.74 5.11 -11.44
CA ALA A 136 -8.98 4.45 -11.84
C ALA A 136 -9.18 4.48 -13.37
N ILE A 137 -8.92 5.61 -14.04
CA ILE A 137 -8.97 5.73 -15.49
C ILE A 137 -8.03 4.75 -16.18
N GLN A 138 -6.83 4.58 -15.65
CA GLN A 138 -5.78 3.72 -16.20
C GLN A 138 -5.88 2.28 -15.69
N LYS A 139 -6.80 1.97 -14.76
CA LYS A 139 -6.98 0.66 -14.13
C LYS A 139 -5.69 0.11 -13.53
N LEU A 140 -4.97 0.96 -12.82
CA LEU A 140 -3.67 0.58 -12.23
C LEU A 140 -3.86 -0.26 -10.97
N PRO A 141 -3.05 -1.33 -10.79
CA PRO A 141 -3.09 -2.18 -9.62
C PRO A 141 -2.35 -1.54 -8.43
N CYS A 142 -2.95 -0.56 -7.82
CA CYS A 142 -2.44 0.11 -6.61
C CYS A 142 -3.41 -0.11 -5.47
N ILE A 143 -2.88 -0.34 -4.28
CA ILE A 143 -3.68 -0.45 -3.06
C ILE A 143 -3.67 0.89 -2.34
N SER A 144 -4.84 1.36 -1.92
CA SER A 144 -4.96 2.48 -0.98
C SER A 144 -5.59 1.97 0.31
N GLU A 145 -4.89 2.17 1.39
CA GLU A 145 -5.43 1.93 2.72
C GLU A 145 -5.92 3.25 3.31
N TYR A 146 -7.18 3.29 3.68
CA TYR A 146 -7.77 4.43 4.34
C TYR A 146 -8.31 4.03 5.70
N THR A 147 -7.65 4.52 6.74
CA THR A 147 -8.10 4.32 8.12
C THR A 147 -8.96 5.49 8.60
N HIS A 148 -9.49 5.41 9.81
CA HIS A 148 -10.31 6.48 10.40
C HIS A 148 -11.46 6.91 9.47
N ASP A 149 -12.23 5.92 9.02
CA ASP A 149 -13.13 6.01 7.87
C ASP A 149 -14.57 6.36 8.20
N SER A 150 -14.81 6.89 9.40
CA SER A 150 -16.17 7.25 9.84
C SER A 150 -16.20 8.45 10.78
N ILE A 151 -17.40 8.92 11.07
CA ILE A 151 -17.66 9.98 12.06
C ILE A 151 -17.31 9.55 13.50
N TYR A 152 -17.02 8.27 13.73
CA TYR A 152 -16.67 7.72 15.04
C TYR A 152 -15.16 7.75 15.34
N VAL A 153 -14.39 8.54 14.59
CA VAL A 153 -12.94 8.69 14.82
C VAL A 153 -12.61 9.19 16.23
N GLY A 154 -13.54 9.89 16.87
CA GLY A 154 -13.42 10.30 18.25
C GLY A 154 -12.82 11.72 18.41
N GLU A 155 -11.77 11.81 19.21
CA GLU A 155 -11.21 13.09 19.68
C GLU A 155 -10.48 13.91 18.60
N ASP A 156 -10.16 13.34 17.46
CA ASP A 156 -9.53 14.05 16.34
C ASP A 156 -10.43 15.16 15.77
N GLY A 157 -11.74 15.03 15.99
CA GLY A 157 -12.71 16.06 15.66
C GLY A 157 -13.13 16.11 14.18
N PRO A 158 -13.94 17.11 13.82
CA PRO A 158 -14.64 17.14 12.51
C PRO A 158 -13.68 17.26 11.31
N THR A 159 -12.47 17.78 11.49
CA THR A 159 -11.47 17.87 10.42
C THR A 159 -10.92 16.49 9.99
N HIS A 160 -11.16 15.46 10.80
CA HIS A 160 -10.67 14.10 10.59
C HIS A 160 -11.80 13.08 10.41
N GLN A 161 -13.05 13.52 10.44
CA GLN A 161 -14.25 12.67 10.40
C GLN A 161 -14.88 12.70 9.01
N PRO A 162 -14.63 11.71 8.15
CA PRO A 162 -15.21 11.65 6.81
C PRO A 162 -16.72 11.37 6.88
N ILE A 163 -17.50 12.07 6.06
CA ILE A 163 -18.96 11.91 5.93
C ILE A 163 -19.32 11.57 4.49
N GLU A 164 -18.99 12.47 3.55
CA GLU A 164 -19.33 12.34 2.12
C GLU A 164 -18.32 11.51 1.32
N HIS A 165 -17.14 11.25 1.86
CA HIS A 165 -15.99 10.64 1.17
C HIS A 165 -16.34 9.31 0.52
N LEU A 166 -16.97 8.39 1.26
CA LEU A 166 -17.28 7.07 0.73
C LEU A 166 -18.20 7.15 -0.51
N MET A 167 -19.20 8.00 -0.48
CA MET A 167 -20.11 8.22 -1.62
C MET A 167 -19.35 8.86 -2.78
N ALA A 168 -18.52 9.87 -2.50
CA ALA A 168 -17.76 10.59 -3.52
C ALA A 168 -16.76 9.69 -4.25
N TYR A 169 -16.08 8.80 -3.51
CA TYR A 169 -15.08 7.88 -4.10
C TYR A 169 -15.76 6.70 -4.83
N ARG A 170 -16.87 6.18 -4.32
CA ARG A 170 -17.66 5.17 -5.04
C ARG A 170 -18.21 5.66 -6.37
N ALA A 171 -18.35 6.97 -6.56
CA ALA A 171 -18.76 7.55 -7.82
C ALA A 171 -17.66 7.55 -8.90
N ILE A 172 -16.42 7.25 -8.57
CA ILE A 172 -15.30 7.20 -9.52
C ILE A 172 -15.34 5.84 -10.24
N PRO A 173 -15.58 5.80 -11.58
CA PRO A 173 -15.60 4.54 -12.31
C PRO A 173 -14.25 3.80 -12.20
N ASN A 174 -14.29 2.49 -12.05
CA ASN A 174 -13.13 1.58 -11.90
C ASN A 174 -12.31 1.79 -10.61
N LEU A 175 -12.72 2.60 -9.67
CA LEU A 175 -12.19 2.58 -8.32
C LEU A 175 -12.99 1.55 -7.51
N LEU A 176 -12.30 0.55 -6.96
CA LEU A 176 -12.89 -0.58 -6.24
C LEU A 176 -12.65 -0.44 -4.74
#